data_5053493e0af506c7b759dc65e4b261ee
#
_entry.id   5053493e0af506c7b759dc65e4b261ee
#
_cell.length_a   1.000
_cell.length_b   1.000
_cell.length_c   1.000
_cell.angle_alpha   90.00
_cell.angle_beta   90.00
_cell.angle_gamma   90.00
#
_symmetry.space_group_name_H-M   'P 1'
#
loop_
_entity.id
_entity.type
_entity.pdbx_description
1 polymer ?
#
loop_
_entity_poly.entity_id
_entity_poly.type
_entity_poly.pdbx_seq_one_letter_code
_entity_poly.pdbx_strand_id
1 'polypeptide(L)'
;MSGFVRARKPEQKEERRAHLLSTARALVEGTGGVDGLGLNELARQAGMTKSNVYRYFESREAVLLALLEAEYEAWLGDLRGSLPKPCTTGTRRRRPAHERRAAPGPASSSIDQLARTLARSLVSRPVLVVLTSALPTVLERNLSEEAIVAFKLRSAAFFDEVALVLEPYVPVAIGVPLMHDVVAALGGLYPYACPAEAVRRALARPELCSMARDLEADLERFVRALANDWLSRGRRVPEASPG
;
A
#
# COMPACT_ATOMS: atom_id res chain seq x y z
N MET A 1 27.09 -46.50 -14.43
CA MET A 1 27.17 -45.06 -14.66
C MET A 1 25.79 -44.48 -14.29
N SER A 2 25.66 -44.00 -13.07
CA SER A 2 24.38 -43.56 -12.51
C SER A 2 24.15 -42.10 -12.88
N GLY A 3 23.12 -41.85 -13.71
CA GLY A 3 22.70 -40.53 -14.13
C GLY A 3 22.13 -39.73 -12.97
N PHE A 4 22.80 -38.66 -12.60
CA PHE A 4 22.35 -37.72 -11.55
C PHE A 4 21.18 -36.90 -12.10
N VAL A 5 19.96 -37.33 -11.82
CA VAL A 5 18.73 -36.58 -12.07
C VAL A 5 18.66 -35.42 -11.07
N ARG A 6 19.02 -34.22 -11.51
CA ARG A 6 18.80 -32.97 -10.78
C ARG A 6 17.31 -32.57 -10.85
N ALA A 7 16.46 -33.29 -10.17
CA ALA A 7 15.13 -32.80 -9.82
C ALA A 7 15.28 -31.75 -8.68
N ARG A 8 15.45 -30.47 -9.05
CA ARG A 8 15.33 -29.37 -8.09
C ARG A 8 13.86 -29.31 -7.68
N LYS A 9 13.55 -29.72 -6.45
CA LYS A 9 12.22 -29.67 -5.90
C LYS A 9 11.68 -28.23 -6.02
N PRO A 10 10.42 -28.01 -6.46
CA PRO A 10 9.79 -26.68 -6.56
C PRO A 10 9.90 -25.88 -5.25
N GLU A 11 9.80 -26.55 -4.11
CA GLU A 11 9.96 -26.00 -2.76
C GLU A 11 11.30 -25.27 -2.57
N GLN A 12 12.41 -25.87 -2.98
CA GLN A 12 13.75 -25.24 -2.88
C GLN A 12 13.90 -24.01 -3.77
N LYS A 13 13.14 -23.93 -4.86
CA LYS A 13 13.13 -22.74 -5.72
C LYS A 13 12.40 -21.59 -5.01
N GLU A 14 11.26 -21.91 -4.40
CA GLU A 14 10.47 -20.90 -3.67
C GLU A 14 11.19 -20.43 -2.40
N GLU A 15 11.80 -21.30 -1.62
CA GLU A 15 12.64 -20.94 -0.47
C GLU A 15 13.75 -19.95 -0.84
N ARG A 16 14.44 -20.19 -1.97
CA ARG A 16 15.49 -19.28 -2.45
C ARG A 16 14.94 -17.96 -2.96
N ARG A 17 13.77 -17.98 -3.60
CA ARG A 17 13.07 -16.75 -4.02
C ARG A 17 12.68 -15.93 -2.80
N ALA A 18 12.11 -16.55 -1.78
CA ALA A 18 11.75 -15.90 -0.52
C ALA A 18 12.98 -15.33 0.20
N HIS A 19 14.10 -16.05 0.22
CA HIS A 19 15.35 -15.55 0.78
C HIS A 19 15.87 -14.31 0.03
N LEU A 20 15.80 -14.28 -1.31
CA LEU A 20 16.18 -13.10 -2.10
C LEU A 20 15.25 -11.91 -1.79
N LEU A 21 13.95 -12.12 -1.64
CA LEU A 21 13.00 -11.05 -1.28
C LEU A 21 13.24 -10.53 0.14
N SER A 22 13.52 -11.41 1.10
CA SER A 22 13.88 -11.02 2.47
C SER A 22 15.16 -10.17 2.50
N THR A 23 16.18 -10.56 1.72
CA THR A 23 17.42 -9.79 1.58
C THR A 23 17.17 -8.43 0.91
N ALA A 24 16.35 -8.41 -0.14
CA ALA A 24 15.97 -7.18 -0.83
C ALA A 24 15.22 -6.21 0.10
N ARG A 25 14.31 -6.75 0.92
CA ARG A 25 13.61 -5.97 1.96
C ARG A 25 14.59 -5.29 2.91
N ALA A 26 15.54 -6.04 3.46
CA ALA A 26 16.54 -5.49 4.38
C ALA A 26 17.40 -4.39 3.74
N LEU A 27 17.72 -4.53 2.45
CA LEU A 27 18.45 -3.50 1.69
C LEU A 27 17.65 -2.21 1.52
N VAL A 28 16.37 -2.31 1.11
CA VAL A 28 15.47 -1.16 0.95
C VAL A 28 15.24 -0.48 2.32
N GLU A 29 15.04 -1.25 3.37
CA GLU A 29 14.83 -0.75 4.74
C GLU A 29 16.07 -0.03 5.27
N GLY A 30 17.25 -0.62 5.09
CA GLY A 30 18.52 -0.05 5.57
C GLY A 30 18.93 1.23 4.86
N THR A 31 18.51 1.43 3.60
CA THR A 31 18.81 2.65 2.83
C THR A 31 17.69 3.69 2.86
N GLY A 32 16.50 3.31 3.31
CA GLY A 32 15.30 4.14 3.27
C GLY A 32 14.82 4.48 1.87
N GLY A 33 15.25 3.73 0.85
CA GLY A 33 14.90 3.98 -0.54
C GLY A 33 15.20 2.80 -1.46
N VAL A 34 14.69 2.86 -2.70
CA VAL A 34 14.92 1.81 -3.69
C VAL A 34 16.32 1.84 -4.30
N ASP A 35 17.03 2.99 -4.25
CA ASP A 35 18.32 3.19 -4.92
C ASP A 35 19.44 2.32 -4.34
N GLY A 36 19.32 1.92 -3.09
CA GLY A 36 20.29 1.01 -2.44
C GLY A 36 20.22 -0.44 -2.93
N LEU A 37 19.16 -0.83 -3.65
CA LEU A 37 19.02 -2.18 -4.18
C LEU A 37 19.70 -2.29 -5.55
N GLY A 38 20.89 -2.91 -5.61
CA GLY A 38 21.51 -3.38 -6.84
C GLY A 38 21.57 -4.90 -6.88
N LEU A 39 21.49 -5.53 -8.08
CA LEU A 39 21.54 -6.99 -8.19
C LEU A 39 22.88 -7.59 -7.71
N ASN A 40 23.98 -6.83 -7.83
CA ASN A 40 25.29 -7.26 -7.32
C ASN A 40 25.28 -7.28 -5.78
N GLU A 41 24.74 -6.23 -5.17
CA GLU A 41 24.64 -6.12 -3.71
C GLU A 41 23.66 -7.15 -3.14
N LEU A 42 22.50 -7.34 -3.80
CA LEU A 42 21.56 -8.39 -3.45
C LEU A 42 22.23 -9.78 -3.49
N ALA A 43 22.94 -10.09 -4.56
CA ALA A 43 23.64 -11.37 -4.70
C ALA A 43 24.68 -11.57 -3.58
N ARG A 44 25.48 -10.53 -3.29
CA ARG A 44 26.49 -10.53 -2.23
C ARG A 44 25.88 -10.80 -0.86
N GLN A 45 24.81 -10.09 -0.51
CA GLN A 45 24.16 -10.23 0.80
C GLN A 45 23.38 -11.54 0.93
N ALA A 46 22.78 -12.03 -0.16
CA ALA A 46 22.10 -13.32 -0.17
C ALA A 46 23.06 -14.53 -0.21
N GLY A 47 24.39 -14.31 -0.26
CA GLY A 47 25.37 -15.41 -0.41
C GLY A 47 25.25 -16.17 -1.73
N MET A 48 24.80 -15.49 -2.80
CA MET A 48 24.56 -16.08 -4.12
C MET A 48 25.42 -15.42 -5.19
N THR A 49 25.62 -16.12 -6.30
CA THR A 49 26.22 -15.48 -7.48
C THR A 49 25.18 -14.65 -8.23
N LYS A 50 25.60 -13.60 -8.92
CA LYS A 50 24.72 -12.78 -9.77
C LYS A 50 23.93 -13.63 -10.79
N SER A 51 24.58 -14.62 -11.42
CA SER A 51 23.93 -15.56 -12.34
C SER A 51 22.83 -16.39 -11.68
N ASN A 52 22.97 -16.68 -10.39
CA ASN A 52 21.90 -17.35 -9.63
C ASN A 52 20.72 -16.41 -9.39
N VAL A 53 20.93 -15.13 -9.11
CA VAL A 53 19.85 -14.13 -8.94
C VAL A 53 19.06 -13.98 -10.24
N TYR A 54 19.73 -13.88 -11.40
CA TYR A 54 19.08 -13.80 -12.72
C TYR A 54 18.19 -15.01 -13.08
N ARG A 55 18.33 -16.13 -12.40
CA ARG A 55 17.43 -17.29 -12.58
C ARG A 55 16.06 -17.10 -11.91
N TYR A 56 15.93 -16.12 -11.03
CA TYR A 56 14.71 -15.79 -10.28
C TYR A 56 14.11 -14.46 -10.73
N PHE A 57 14.95 -13.50 -11.06
CA PHE A 57 14.54 -12.14 -11.40
C PHE A 57 15.36 -11.63 -12.57
N GLU A 58 14.69 -11.20 -13.62
CA GLU A 58 15.33 -10.70 -14.85
C GLU A 58 16.01 -9.33 -14.67
N SER A 59 15.51 -8.53 -13.74
CA SER A 59 15.99 -7.17 -13.48
C SER A 59 15.87 -6.80 -12.00
N ARG A 60 16.46 -5.66 -11.64
CA ARG A 60 16.31 -5.03 -10.34
C ARG A 60 14.84 -4.67 -10.08
N GLU A 61 14.19 -4.13 -11.08
CA GLU A 61 12.80 -3.71 -11.04
C GLU A 61 11.87 -4.92 -10.83
N ALA A 62 12.17 -6.07 -11.42
CA ALA A 62 11.44 -7.32 -11.17
C ALA A 62 11.56 -7.78 -9.70
N VAL A 63 12.70 -7.57 -9.05
CA VAL A 63 12.86 -7.83 -7.60
C VAL A 63 11.98 -6.86 -6.80
N LEU A 64 12.04 -5.57 -7.11
CA LEU A 64 11.27 -4.53 -6.39
C LEU A 64 9.77 -4.73 -6.54
N LEU A 65 9.29 -5.10 -7.73
CA LEU A 65 7.86 -5.42 -7.94
C LEU A 65 7.43 -6.66 -7.15
N ALA A 66 8.23 -7.73 -7.18
CA ALA A 66 7.92 -8.93 -6.41
C ALA A 66 7.94 -8.66 -4.89
N LEU A 67 8.82 -7.76 -4.44
CA LEU A 67 8.84 -7.31 -3.05
C LEU A 67 7.59 -6.48 -2.72
N LEU A 68 7.16 -5.57 -3.62
CA LEU A 68 5.94 -4.80 -3.44
C LEU A 68 4.70 -5.69 -3.32
N GLU A 69 4.60 -6.72 -4.18
CA GLU A 69 3.51 -7.70 -4.12
C GLU A 69 3.49 -8.43 -2.76
N ALA A 70 4.65 -8.90 -2.30
CA ALA A 70 4.76 -9.55 -0.98
C ALA A 70 4.40 -8.61 0.18
N GLU A 71 4.77 -7.33 0.10
CA GLU A 71 4.39 -6.32 1.10
C GLU A 71 2.89 -6.04 1.08
N TYR A 72 2.26 -5.99 -0.09
CA TYR A 72 0.81 -5.84 -0.23
C TYR A 72 0.06 -7.02 0.40
N GLU A 73 0.47 -8.25 0.13
CA GLU A 73 -0.14 -9.46 0.72
C GLU A 73 -0.02 -9.46 2.25
N ALA A 74 1.17 -9.17 2.76
CA ALA A 74 1.41 -9.08 4.19
C ALA A 74 0.58 -7.96 4.85
N TRP A 75 0.51 -6.78 4.19
CA TRP A 75 -0.33 -5.68 4.67
C TRP A 75 -1.81 -6.04 4.72
N LEU A 76 -2.34 -6.70 3.69
CA LEU A 76 -3.74 -7.11 3.66
C LEU A 76 -4.06 -8.13 4.76
N GLY A 77 -3.10 -9.04 5.04
CA GLY A 77 -3.22 -9.98 6.16
C GLY A 77 -3.40 -9.27 7.50
N ASP A 78 -2.56 -8.26 7.77
CA ASP A 78 -2.64 -7.46 9.00
C ASP A 78 -3.88 -6.56 9.03
N LEU A 79 -4.26 -5.98 7.88
CA LEU A 79 -5.43 -5.13 7.79
C LEU A 79 -6.71 -5.88 8.17
N ARG A 80 -6.87 -7.12 7.72
CA ARG A 80 -8.00 -8.00 8.09
C ARG A 80 -8.15 -8.15 9.61
N GLY A 81 -7.04 -8.18 10.34
CA GLY A 81 -7.02 -8.30 11.80
C GLY A 81 -7.17 -6.98 12.54
N SER A 82 -6.82 -5.86 11.92
CA SER A 82 -6.75 -4.55 12.57
C SER A 82 -7.99 -3.67 12.36
N LEU A 83 -8.81 -3.96 11.35
CA LEU A 83 -10.04 -3.21 11.11
C LEU A 83 -11.05 -3.46 12.23
N PRO A 84 -11.40 -2.44 13.02
CA PRO A 84 -12.39 -2.57 14.07
C PRO A 84 -13.77 -2.77 13.45
N LYS A 85 -14.64 -3.53 14.11
CA LYS A 85 -16.02 -3.70 13.62
C LYS A 85 -16.69 -2.32 13.55
N PRO A 86 -17.37 -1.99 12.43
CA PRO A 86 -18.13 -0.73 12.34
C PRO A 86 -19.11 -0.63 13.50
N CYS A 87 -19.19 0.56 14.11
CA CYS A 87 -20.22 0.80 15.11
C CYS A 87 -21.60 0.71 14.44
N THR A 88 -22.21 -0.48 14.48
CA THR A 88 -23.64 -0.61 14.23
C THR A 88 -24.34 0.02 15.43
N THR A 89 -24.80 1.27 15.27
CA THR A 89 -25.59 1.93 16.29
C THR A 89 -26.84 1.10 16.54
N GLY A 90 -26.86 0.38 17.67
CA GLY A 90 -28.10 -0.08 18.26
C GLY A 90 -29.05 1.11 18.39
N THR A 91 -30.30 0.87 17.97
CA THR A 91 -31.51 1.68 18.18
C THR A 91 -31.31 3.11 18.68
N ARG A 92 -31.51 4.06 17.77
CA ARG A 92 -31.62 5.49 18.04
C ARG A 92 -32.55 5.75 19.23
N ARG A 93 -32.01 5.94 20.44
CA ARG A 93 -32.75 6.68 21.46
C ARG A 93 -32.94 8.10 20.93
N ARG A 94 -34.23 8.51 20.76
CA ARG A 94 -34.63 9.87 20.34
C ARG A 94 -34.04 10.87 21.32
N ARG A 95 -32.95 11.55 20.98
CA ARG A 95 -32.46 12.71 21.75
C ARG A 95 -33.31 13.94 21.45
N PRO A 96 -33.58 14.79 22.46
CA PRO A 96 -34.36 16.03 22.31
C PRO A 96 -33.69 17.01 21.32
N ALA A 97 -34.51 17.80 20.63
CA ALA A 97 -34.12 18.66 19.51
C ALA A 97 -33.08 19.76 19.85
N HIS A 98 -32.92 20.13 21.11
CA HIS A 98 -32.00 21.20 21.55
C HIS A 98 -30.53 20.77 21.70
N GLU A 99 -30.22 19.45 21.69
CA GLU A 99 -28.86 18.93 21.75
C GLU A 99 -28.26 18.63 20.37
N ARG A 100 -28.85 19.09 19.27
CA ARG A 100 -28.40 18.78 17.89
C ARG A 100 -27.21 19.61 17.39
N ARG A 101 -26.41 20.19 18.26
CA ARG A 101 -25.19 20.87 17.84
C ARG A 101 -24.09 19.83 17.56
N ALA A 102 -23.94 19.50 16.26
CA ALA A 102 -22.75 18.96 15.60
C ALA A 102 -22.03 17.77 16.28
N ALA A 103 -22.76 16.73 16.70
CA ALA A 103 -22.11 15.44 16.86
C ALA A 103 -22.01 14.76 15.47
N PRO A 104 -20.85 14.25 15.04
CA PRO A 104 -20.75 13.51 13.78
C PRO A 104 -21.73 12.33 13.81
N GLY A 105 -22.45 12.11 12.70
CA GLY A 105 -23.36 10.97 12.58
C GLY A 105 -22.60 9.64 12.63
N PRO A 106 -23.25 8.50 12.91
CA PRO A 106 -22.60 7.19 13.03
C PRO A 106 -21.82 6.78 11.78
N ALA A 107 -22.24 7.18 10.60
CA ALA A 107 -21.50 6.97 9.35
C ALA A 107 -20.18 7.76 9.31
N SER A 108 -20.16 9.00 9.84
CA SER A 108 -18.94 9.81 9.94
C SER A 108 -17.93 9.16 10.88
N SER A 109 -18.35 8.60 12.00
CA SER A 109 -17.45 7.91 12.92
C SER A 109 -16.83 6.64 12.32
N SER A 110 -17.56 5.92 11.46
CA SER A 110 -17.04 4.72 10.77
C SER A 110 -16.00 5.08 9.72
N ILE A 111 -16.22 6.15 8.94
CA ILE A 111 -15.23 6.63 7.95
C ILE A 111 -13.98 7.21 8.64
N ASP A 112 -14.15 7.93 9.76
CA ASP A 112 -13.00 8.40 10.56
C ASP A 112 -12.17 7.25 11.11
N GLN A 113 -12.81 6.16 11.50
CA GLN A 113 -12.16 4.95 11.98
C GLN A 113 -11.43 4.22 10.86
N LEU A 114 -12.08 4.06 9.70
CA LEU A 114 -11.46 3.50 8.50
C LEU A 114 -10.22 4.30 8.10
N ALA A 115 -10.36 5.63 7.97
CA ALA A 115 -9.28 6.52 7.54
C ALA A 115 -8.06 6.41 8.47
N ARG A 116 -8.28 6.44 9.78
CA ARG A 116 -7.22 6.28 10.79
C ARG A 116 -6.56 4.91 10.70
N THR A 117 -7.33 3.84 10.55
CA THR A 117 -6.78 2.48 10.48
C THR A 117 -5.98 2.28 9.21
N LEU A 118 -6.48 2.71 8.05
CA LEU A 118 -5.76 2.63 6.78
C LEU A 118 -4.47 3.44 6.81
N ALA A 119 -4.52 4.70 7.25
CA ALA A 119 -3.33 5.55 7.32
C ALA A 119 -2.25 4.92 8.21
N ARG A 120 -2.60 4.52 9.43
CA ARG A 120 -1.67 3.89 10.37
C ARG A 120 -1.12 2.58 9.84
N SER A 121 -1.95 1.70 9.28
CA SER A 121 -1.52 0.39 8.78
C SER A 121 -0.55 0.50 7.60
N LEU A 122 -0.75 1.48 6.71
CA LEU A 122 0.17 1.76 5.60
C LEU A 122 1.48 2.36 6.10
N VAL A 123 1.42 3.42 6.91
CA VAL A 123 2.61 4.15 7.39
C VAL A 123 3.48 3.29 8.32
N SER A 124 2.90 2.33 9.02
CA SER A 124 3.68 1.37 9.83
C SER A 124 4.55 0.41 9.01
N ARG A 125 4.46 0.45 7.67
CA ARG A 125 5.21 -0.41 6.74
C ARG A 125 6.09 0.42 5.80
N PRO A 126 7.25 0.89 6.27
CA PRO A 126 8.10 1.83 5.52
C PRO A 126 8.53 1.28 4.16
N VAL A 127 8.83 -0.01 4.05
CA VAL A 127 9.19 -0.64 2.76
C VAL A 127 8.04 -0.58 1.77
N LEU A 128 6.80 -0.90 2.21
CA LEU A 128 5.60 -0.78 1.38
C LEU A 128 5.42 0.65 0.86
N VAL A 129 5.55 1.64 1.74
CA VAL A 129 5.39 3.06 1.40
C VAL A 129 6.43 3.51 0.37
N VAL A 130 7.70 3.16 0.60
CA VAL A 130 8.82 3.46 -0.32
C VAL A 130 8.57 2.85 -1.71
N LEU A 131 8.23 1.56 -1.77
CA LEU A 131 7.99 0.86 -3.03
C LEU A 131 6.77 1.41 -3.76
N THR A 132 5.68 1.70 -3.05
CA THR A 132 4.47 2.30 -3.62
C THR A 132 4.77 3.67 -4.24
N SER A 133 5.55 4.52 -3.55
CA SER A 133 5.90 5.84 -4.07
C SER A 133 6.87 5.78 -5.26
N ALA A 134 7.72 4.75 -5.32
CA ALA A 134 8.66 4.55 -6.43
C ALA A 134 8.03 3.85 -7.65
N LEU A 135 6.82 3.25 -7.50
CA LEU A 135 6.21 2.42 -8.54
C LEU A 135 6.13 3.13 -9.91
N PRO A 136 5.47 4.31 -10.07
CA PRO A 136 5.28 4.91 -11.38
C PRO A 136 6.57 5.53 -11.96
N THR A 137 7.54 5.84 -11.12
CA THR A 137 8.74 6.60 -11.52
C THR A 137 9.98 5.74 -11.72
N VAL A 138 10.06 4.59 -11.05
CA VAL A 138 11.23 3.73 -11.05
C VAL A 138 10.89 2.30 -11.47
N LEU A 139 9.91 1.68 -10.80
CA LEU A 139 9.67 0.24 -10.93
C LEU A 139 9.11 -0.14 -12.32
N GLU A 140 8.27 0.71 -12.91
CA GLU A 140 7.62 0.43 -14.20
C GLU A 140 8.48 0.81 -15.42
N ARG A 141 9.60 1.51 -15.25
CA ARG A 141 10.36 2.09 -16.37
C ARG A 141 11.15 1.08 -17.21
N ASN A 142 11.63 0.01 -16.60
CA ASN A 142 12.56 -0.93 -17.22
C ASN A 142 11.99 -2.36 -17.26
N LEU A 143 10.67 -2.46 -17.40
CA LEU A 143 9.96 -3.73 -17.52
C LEU A 143 9.46 -3.92 -18.94
N SER A 144 9.30 -5.17 -19.37
CA SER A 144 8.58 -5.49 -20.60
C SER A 144 7.08 -5.20 -20.44
N GLU A 145 6.40 -4.98 -21.55
CA GLU A 145 4.96 -4.77 -21.56
C GLU A 145 4.22 -5.95 -20.91
N GLU A 146 4.65 -7.18 -21.21
CA GLU A 146 4.09 -8.40 -20.64
C GLU A 146 4.24 -8.45 -19.12
N ALA A 147 5.40 -8.03 -18.59
CA ALA A 147 5.64 -7.97 -17.16
C ALA A 147 4.74 -6.91 -16.49
N ILE A 148 4.57 -5.75 -17.13
CA ILE A 148 3.67 -4.70 -16.65
C ILE A 148 2.21 -5.19 -16.65
N VAL A 149 1.74 -5.80 -17.75
CA VAL A 149 0.37 -6.35 -17.83
C VAL A 149 0.14 -7.39 -16.74
N ALA A 150 1.07 -8.34 -16.57
CA ALA A 150 0.96 -9.37 -15.54
C ALA A 150 0.90 -8.76 -14.13
N PHE A 151 1.72 -7.75 -13.84
CA PHE A 151 1.69 -7.02 -12.57
C PHE A 151 0.35 -6.29 -12.37
N LYS A 152 -0.14 -5.55 -13.37
CA LYS A 152 -1.41 -4.82 -13.28
C LYS A 152 -2.61 -5.75 -13.04
N LEU A 153 -2.64 -6.93 -13.68
CA LEU A 153 -3.70 -7.93 -13.46
C LEU A 153 -3.67 -8.47 -12.03
N ARG A 154 -2.48 -8.77 -11.48
CA ARG A 154 -2.36 -9.20 -10.08
C ARG A 154 -2.74 -8.08 -9.11
N SER A 155 -2.34 -6.84 -9.41
CA SER A 155 -2.72 -5.66 -8.60
C SER A 155 -4.24 -5.44 -8.61
N ALA A 156 -4.92 -5.63 -9.75
CA ALA A 156 -6.37 -5.54 -9.83
C ALA A 156 -7.04 -6.57 -8.92
N ALA A 157 -6.65 -7.85 -9.02
CA ALA A 157 -7.16 -8.91 -8.15
C ALA A 157 -6.90 -8.61 -6.65
N PHE A 158 -5.74 -8.07 -6.32
CA PHE A 158 -5.41 -7.65 -4.97
C PHE A 158 -6.35 -6.53 -4.48
N PHE A 159 -6.62 -5.51 -5.30
CA PHE A 159 -7.53 -4.43 -4.91
C PHE A 159 -8.98 -4.88 -4.79
N ASP A 160 -9.41 -5.89 -5.55
CA ASP A 160 -10.71 -6.53 -5.36
C ASP A 160 -10.79 -7.19 -3.96
N GLU A 161 -9.74 -7.89 -3.53
CA GLU A 161 -9.69 -8.46 -2.17
C GLU A 161 -9.69 -7.39 -1.08
N VAL A 162 -8.95 -6.29 -1.27
CA VAL A 162 -8.99 -5.15 -0.34
C VAL A 162 -10.39 -4.57 -0.26
N ALA A 163 -11.08 -4.38 -1.39
CA ALA A 163 -12.45 -3.86 -1.42
C ALA A 163 -13.43 -4.72 -0.62
N LEU A 164 -13.29 -6.05 -0.66
CA LEU A 164 -14.08 -6.97 0.16
C LEU A 164 -13.78 -6.80 1.67
N VAL A 165 -12.54 -6.55 2.04
CA VAL A 165 -12.16 -6.27 3.44
C VAL A 165 -12.73 -4.94 3.93
N LEU A 166 -12.87 -3.96 3.03
CA LEU A 166 -13.42 -2.63 3.35
C LEU A 166 -14.96 -2.57 3.29
N GLU A 167 -15.62 -3.62 2.80
CA GLU A 167 -17.09 -3.66 2.62
C GLU A 167 -17.90 -3.20 3.85
N PRO A 168 -17.49 -3.53 5.09
CA PRO A 168 -18.22 -3.04 6.28
C PRO A 168 -18.24 -1.52 6.45
N TYR A 169 -17.37 -0.78 5.75
CA TYR A 169 -17.23 0.68 5.86
C TYR A 169 -17.70 1.41 4.61
N VAL A 170 -17.37 0.86 3.44
CA VAL A 170 -17.71 1.42 2.13
C VAL A 170 -18.21 0.31 1.20
N PRO A 171 -19.20 0.56 0.33
CA PRO A 171 -19.63 -0.44 -0.66
C PRO A 171 -18.47 -0.96 -1.49
N VAL A 172 -18.46 -2.25 -1.82
CA VAL A 172 -17.40 -2.91 -2.63
C VAL A 172 -17.11 -2.15 -3.93
N ALA A 173 -18.16 -1.65 -4.60
CA ALA A 173 -18.02 -0.85 -5.83
C ALA A 173 -17.20 0.44 -5.63
N ILE A 174 -17.09 0.94 -4.40
CA ILE A 174 -16.28 2.11 -4.05
C ILE A 174 -14.89 1.69 -3.56
N GLY A 175 -14.73 0.49 -3.04
CA GLY A 175 -13.49 0.03 -2.41
C GLY A 175 -12.28 0.09 -3.36
N VAL A 176 -12.41 -0.44 -4.58
CA VAL A 176 -11.32 -0.44 -5.57
C VAL A 176 -10.91 0.96 -5.99
N PRO A 177 -11.82 1.86 -6.49
CA PRO A 177 -11.41 3.20 -6.87
C PRO A 177 -10.88 4.02 -5.68
N LEU A 178 -11.44 3.86 -4.49
CA LEU A 178 -10.92 4.49 -3.28
C LEU A 178 -9.47 4.08 -3.01
N MET A 179 -9.15 2.79 -3.13
CA MET A 179 -7.78 2.30 -2.89
C MET A 179 -6.80 2.77 -3.97
N HIS A 180 -7.21 2.88 -5.22
CA HIS A 180 -6.38 3.51 -6.26
C HIS A 180 -6.03 4.96 -5.91
N ASP A 181 -7.02 5.73 -5.45
CA ASP A 181 -6.81 7.11 -5.02
C ASP A 181 -5.92 7.20 -3.77
N VAL A 182 -6.08 6.28 -2.81
CA VAL A 182 -5.23 6.20 -1.60
C VAL A 182 -3.78 5.89 -1.97
N VAL A 183 -3.54 4.94 -2.87
CA VAL A 183 -2.19 4.60 -3.35
C VAL A 183 -1.56 5.79 -4.09
N ALA A 184 -2.31 6.49 -4.93
CA ALA A 184 -1.84 7.70 -5.61
C ALA A 184 -1.51 8.83 -4.61
N ALA A 185 -2.38 9.03 -3.60
CA ALA A 185 -2.14 10.01 -2.54
C ALA A 185 -0.90 9.65 -1.71
N LEU A 186 -0.70 8.38 -1.35
CA LEU A 186 0.48 7.91 -0.63
C LEU A 186 1.75 8.18 -1.42
N GLY A 187 1.77 7.83 -2.72
CA GLY A 187 2.89 8.08 -3.62
C GLY A 187 3.25 9.56 -3.74
N GLY A 188 2.23 10.44 -3.78
CA GLY A 188 2.42 11.88 -3.81
C GLY A 188 2.84 12.50 -2.48
N LEU A 189 2.32 12.01 -1.35
CA LEU A 189 2.60 12.56 -0.01
C LEU A 189 3.98 12.15 0.51
N TYR A 190 4.39 10.92 0.26
CA TYR A 190 5.61 10.34 0.83
C TYR A 190 6.87 11.20 0.59
N PRO A 191 7.19 11.68 -0.63
CA PRO A 191 8.39 12.48 -0.85
C PRO A 191 8.42 13.80 -0.08
N TYR A 192 7.25 14.36 0.25
CA TYR A 192 7.14 15.58 1.05
C TYR A 192 7.25 15.32 2.55
N ALA A 193 6.72 14.19 3.02
CA ALA A 193 6.76 13.82 4.43
C ALA A 193 8.09 13.19 4.86
N CYS A 194 8.76 12.50 3.92
CA CYS A 194 10.04 11.83 4.13
C CYS A 194 11.11 12.37 3.15
N PRO A 195 11.43 13.67 3.18
CA PRO A 195 12.34 14.27 2.24
C PRO A 195 13.80 13.88 2.54
N ALA A 196 14.69 14.17 1.55
CA ALA A 196 16.12 14.00 1.72
C ALA A 196 16.64 14.78 2.95
N GLU A 197 17.74 14.30 3.53
CA GLU A 197 18.32 14.81 4.79
C GLU A 197 18.55 16.33 4.79
N ALA A 198 19.02 16.90 3.67
CA ALA A 198 19.26 18.35 3.57
C ALA A 198 17.95 19.14 3.70
N VAL A 199 16.86 18.66 3.08
CA VAL A 199 15.53 19.28 3.16
C VAL A 199 14.95 19.12 4.57
N ARG A 200 15.11 17.95 5.17
CA ARG A 200 14.66 17.68 6.55
C ARG A 200 15.33 18.63 7.55
N ARG A 201 16.65 18.85 7.42
CA ARG A 201 17.37 19.84 8.25
C ARG A 201 16.89 21.26 8.01
N ALA A 202 16.59 21.63 6.76
CA ALA A 202 16.05 22.95 6.46
C ALA A 202 14.66 23.15 7.09
N LEU A 203 13.78 22.14 6.99
CA LEU A 203 12.43 22.18 7.58
C LEU A 203 12.41 22.17 9.12
N ALA A 204 13.52 21.80 9.76
CA ALA A 204 13.64 21.90 11.22
C ALA A 204 13.86 23.35 11.74
N ARG A 205 14.09 24.32 10.84
CA ARG A 205 14.21 25.72 11.22
C ARG A 205 12.86 26.32 11.61
N PRO A 206 12.80 27.22 12.60
CA PRO A 206 11.54 27.83 13.05
C PRO A 206 10.72 28.46 11.92
N GLU A 207 11.40 29.11 10.94
CA GLU A 207 10.75 29.80 9.83
C GLU A 207 10.11 28.85 8.81
N LEU A 208 10.53 27.58 8.77
CA LEU A 208 10.11 26.57 7.79
C LEU A 208 9.36 25.40 8.39
N CYS A 209 9.30 25.27 9.72
CA CYS A 209 8.72 24.12 10.39
C CYS A 209 7.23 23.91 10.05
N SER A 210 6.50 24.96 9.70
CA SER A 210 5.10 24.89 9.25
C SER A 210 4.93 24.18 7.89
N MET A 211 6.01 24.03 7.11
CA MET A 211 6.01 23.30 5.85
C MET A 211 6.29 21.80 6.03
N ALA A 212 6.73 21.37 7.21
CA ALA A 212 6.94 19.97 7.51
C ALA A 212 5.60 19.20 7.45
N ARG A 213 5.65 17.99 6.90
CA ARG A 213 4.45 17.15 6.71
C ARG A 213 4.52 15.94 7.63
N ASP A 214 3.36 15.56 8.14
CA ASP A 214 3.16 14.30 8.85
C ASP A 214 2.41 13.33 7.93
N LEU A 215 3.08 12.25 7.55
CA LEU A 215 2.52 11.30 6.58
C LEU A 215 1.25 10.64 7.09
N GLU A 216 1.21 10.22 8.37
CA GLU A 216 0.05 9.53 8.93
C GLU A 216 -1.16 10.50 9.00
N ALA A 217 -0.95 11.70 9.54
CA ALA A 217 -2.02 12.69 9.66
C ALA A 217 -2.54 13.17 8.29
N ASP A 218 -1.65 13.39 7.35
CA ASP A 218 -2.01 13.80 6.00
C ASP A 218 -2.75 12.68 5.27
N LEU A 219 -2.27 11.44 5.34
CA LEU A 219 -2.91 10.30 4.69
C LEU A 219 -4.29 10.03 5.32
N GLU A 220 -4.42 10.07 6.65
CA GLU A 220 -5.72 9.95 7.33
C GLU A 220 -6.72 11.00 6.80
N ARG A 221 -6.28 12.25 6.66
CA ARG A 221 -7.11 13.33 6.13
C ARG A 221 -7.54 13.07 4.68
N PHE A 222 -6.61 12.61 3.82
CA PHE A 222 -6.89 12.29 2.43
C PHE A 222 -7.85 11.10 2.32
N VAL A 223 -7.60 9.99 3.01
CA VAL A 223 -8.50 8.82 3.00
C VAL A 223 -9.91 9.21 3.41
N ARG A 224 -10.04 10.01 4.47
CA ARG A 224 -11.34 10.50 4.94
C ARG A 224 -12.06 11.34 3.87
N ALA A 225 -11.34 12.26 3.21
CA ALA A 225 -11.89 13.11 2.18
C ALA A 225 -12.33 12.30 0.96
N LEU A 226 -11.48 11.39 0.47
CA LEU A 226 -11.74 10.51 -0.66
C LEU A 226 -12.93 9.59 -0.40
N ALA A 227 -12.98 8.92 0.76
CA ALA A 227 -14.09 8.04 1.11
C ALA A 227 -15.44 8.80 1.16
N ASN A 228 -15.47 10.01 1.73
CA ASN A 228 -16.67 10.84 1.77
C ASN A 228 -17.08 11.31 0.35
N ASP A 229 -16.13 11.67 -0.50
CA ASP A 229 -16.42 12.08 -1.88
C ASP A 229 -17.01 10.91 -2.69
N TRP A 230 -16.39 9.73 -2.65
CA TRP A 230 -16.91 8.54 -3.31
C TRP A 230 -18.31 8.15 -2.82
N LEU A 231 -18.55 8.16 -1.51
CA LEU A 231 -19.86 7.89 -0.94
C LEU A 231 -20.91 8.94 -1.36
N SER A 232 -20.51 10.19 -1.54
CA SER A 232 -21.41 11.25 -2.00
C SER A 232 -21.79 11.11 -3.47
N ARG A 233 -20.85 10.68 -4.32
CA ARG A 233 -21.06 10.40 -5.76
C ARG A 233 -21.97 9.19 -5.93
N GLY A 234 -21.74 8.09 -5.20
CA GLY A 234 -22.59 6.90 -5.24
C GLY A 234 -24.06 7.14 -4.88
N ARG A 235 -24.34 8.15 -4.06
CA ARG A 235 -25.72 8.56 -3.71
C ARG A 235 -26.41 9.39 -4.81
N ARG A 236 -25.64 9.90 -5.79
CA ARG A 236 -26.18 10.76 -6.87
C ARG A 236 -26.47 10.00 -8.17
N VAL A 237 -26.20 8.68 -8.23
CA VAL A 237 -26.64 7.88 -9.40
C VAL A 237 -28.16 7.72 -9.25
N PRO A 238 -28.98 8.35 -10.12
CA PRO A 238 -30.43 8.12 -10.12
C PRO A 238 -30.64 6.65 -10.46
N GLU A 239 -31.51 5.97 -9.72
CA GLU A 239 -32.07 4.70 -10.17
C GLU A 239 -32.57 4.92 -11.61
N ALA A 240 -31.97 4.20 -12.57
CA ALA A 240 -32.47 4.19 -13.93
C ALA A 240 -33.92 3.71 -13.85
N SER A 241 -34.86 4.59 -14.17
CA SER A 241 -36.28 4.25 -14.26
C SER A 241 -36.39 3.06 -15.22
N PRO A 242 -37.06 1.96 -14.83
CA PRO A 242 -37.35 0.88 -15.76
C PRO A 242 -38.27 1.42 -16.83
N GLY A 243 -37.74 1.50 -18.08
CA GLY A 243 -38.53 1.75 -19.30
C GLY A 243 -39.21 0.47 -19.76
#